data_a676a0027aecdb13685c28732a6ff7ff
#
_entry.id   a676a0027aecdb13685c28732a6ff7ff
#
_cell.length_a   1.000
_cell.length_b   1.000
_cell.length_c   1.000
_cell.angle_alpha   90.00
_cell.angle_beta   90.00
_cell.angle_gamma   90.00
#
_symmetry.space_group_name_H-M   'P 1'
#
loop_
_entity.id
_entity.type
_entity.pdbx_description
1 polymer ?
#
loop_
_entity_poly.entity_id
_entity_poly.type
_entity_poly.pdbx_seq_one_letter_code
_entity_poly.pdbx_strand_id
1 'polypeptide(L)'
;MIDMDLLAKGANFKELKESYVIFICKTDPFDLGEPCYITKTVFENHPEKQFDDKTHKVFYNASAYKQESDPEIYAFLQYISTNVPEDDFTSEIFDKVEANKRNEQFRSDYMRCNIHDFDIMEEGKELGIAIGEERAKLADARNMLAENIPEDVIVRCTGLPLETVQQLARFAEAQSTD
;
A
#
# COMPACT_ATOMS: atom_id res chain seq x y z
N MET A 1 -11.49 8.06 8.94
CA MET A 1 -12.69 7.38 9.49
C MET A 1 -12.69 7.33 11.02
N ILE A 2 -11.54 7.23 11.68
CA ILE A 2 -11.44 7.26 13.16
C ILE A 2 -11.93 8.60 13.74
N ASP A 3 -11.68 9.72 13.05
CA ASP A 3 -12.06 11.06 13.53
C ASP A 3 -13.57 11.32 13.56
N MET A 4 -14.36 10.59 12.76
CA MET A 4 -15.82 10.79 12.73
C MET A 4 -16.55 10.17 13.95
N ASP A 5 -15.92 9.18 14.59
CA ASP A 5 -16.46 8.54 15.79
C ASP A 5 -16.03 9.24 17.09
N LEU A 6 -15.03 10.12 17.01
CA LEU A 6 -14.44 10.82 18.16
C LEU A 6 -15.10 12.19 18.46
N LEU A 7 -15.85 12.74 17.52
CA LEU A 7 -16.54 14.03 17.68
C LEU A 7 -18.05 13.85 17.64
N ALA A 8 -18.74 14.33 18.68
CA ALA A 8 -20.18 14.48 18.66
C ALA A 8 -20.57 15.54 17.60
N LYS A 9 -21.72 15.33 16.93
CA LYS A 9 -22.22 16.25 15.89
C LYS A 9 -22.31 17.69 16.42
N GLY A 10 -21.52 18.61 15.87
CA GLY A 10 -21.46 20.02 16.27
C GLY A 10 -20.40 20.36 17.32
N ALA A 11 -19.56 19.41 17.75
CA ALA A 11 -18.45 19.68 18.65
C ALA A 11 -17.32 20.45 17.95
N ASN A 12 -16.54 21.18 18.73
CA ASN A 12 -15.41 21.97 18.22
C ASN A 12 -14.23 21.03 17.93
N PHE A 13 -13.48 21.27 16.86
CA PHE A 13 -12.24 20.57 16.49
C PHE A 13 -11.23 20.48 17.68
N LYS A 14 -11.21 21.49 18.55
CA LYS A 14 -10.36 21.50 19.75
C LYS A 14 -10.72 20.44 20.81
N GLU A 15 -11.87 19.81 20.67
CA GLU A 15 -12.37 18.76 21.58
C GLU A 15 -12.00 17.35 21.08
N LEU A 16 -11.26 17.23 19.99
CA LEU A 16 -10.73 15.96 19.50
C LEU A 16 -9.89 15.30 20.59
N LYS A 17 -10.13 14.02 20.80
CA LYS A 17 -9.34 13.17 21.69
C LYS A 17 -8.07 12.73 20.95
N GLU A 18 -7.02 12.50 21.70
CA GLU A 18 -5.81 11.91 21.13
C GLU A 18 -6.07 10.49 20.65
N SER A 19 -5.65 10.20 19.43
CA SER A 19 -5.72 8.87 18.83
C SER A 19 -4.32 8.40 18.42
N TYR A 20 -4.04 7.13 18.70
CA TYR A 20 -2.76 6.49 18.37
C TYR A 20 -3.02 5.35 17.40
N VAL A 21 -2.37 5.39 16.24
CA VAL A 21 -2.36 4.30 15.27
C VAL A 21 -0.94 3.76 15.18
N ILE A 22 -0.76 2.52 15.62
CA ILE A 22 0.54 1.86 15.65
C ILE A 22 0.54 0.77 14.58
N PHE A 23 1.47 0.88 13.63
CA PHE A 23 1.72 -0.13 12.61
C PHE A 23 2.96 -0.91 13.00
N ILE A 24 2.88 -2.24 13.00
CA ILE A 24 4.01 -3.13 13.23
C ILE A 24 4.30 -3.84 11.92
N CYS A 25 5.40 -3.48 11.28
CA CYS A 25 5.78 -3.95 9.96
C CYS A 25 6.91 -4.98 10.09
N LYS A 26 6.76 -6.14 9.47
CA LYS A 26 7.81 -7.17 9.45
C LYS A 26 9.03 -6.73 8.64
N THR A 27 8.80 -5.96 7.57
CA THR A 27 9.82 -5.35 6.70
C THR A 27 9.71 -3.84 6.78
N ASP A 28 10.77 -3.12 6.37
CA ASP A 28 10.79 -1.65 6.39
C ASP A 28 9.75 -1.07 5.40
N PRO A 29 8.75 -0.33 5.87
CA PRO A 29 7.72 0.23 5.00
C PRO A 29 8.18 1.45 4.18
N PHE A 30 9.34 2.04 4.52
CA PHE A 30 9.84 3.29 3.91
C PHE A 30 11.26 3.18 3.34
N ASP A 31 11.91 2.03 3.47
CA ASP A 31 13.28 1.76 3.02
C ASP A 31 14.33 2.75 3.58
N LEU A 32 14.10 3.26 4.81
CA LEU A 32 15.00 4.21 5.48
C LEU A 32 15.90 3.55 6.54
N GLY A 33 15.64 2.30 6.90
CA GLY A 33 16.48 1.50 7.79
C GLY A 33 16.31 1.74 9.29
N GLU A 34 15.39 2.61 9.71
CA GLU A 34 15.16 2.92 11.13
C GLU A 34 14.21 1.89 11.79
N PRO A 35 14.34 1.65 13.10
CA PRO A 35 13.46 0.73 13.84
C PRO A 35 12.07 1.32 14.10
N CYS A 36 11.95 2.66 14.14
CA CYS A 36 10.70 3.36 14.43
C CYS A 36 10.59 4.64 13.62
N TYR A 37 9.41 4.87 13.05
CA TYR A 37 9.06 6.11 12.34
C TYR A 37 7.85 6.75 13.00
N ILE A 38 7.95 8.03 13.31
CA ILE A 38 6.86 8.85 13.85
C ILE A 38 6.50 9.91 12.81
N THR A 39 5.26 9.92 12.36
CA THR A 39 4.80 10.90 11.38
C THR A 39 4.20 12.13 12.06
N LYS A 40 4.27 13.26 11.37
CA LYS A 40 3.65 14.51 11.77
C LYS A 40 2.84 15.08 10.63
N THR A 41 1.67 15.62 10.94
CA THR A 41 0.87 16.38 9.96
C THR A 41 1.37 17.82 9.93
N VAL A 42 1.66 18.33 8.72
CA VAL A 42 2.11 19.70 8.49
C VAL A 42 1.26 20.35 7.40
N PHE A 43 1.22 21.69 7.35
CA PHE A 43 0.61 22.41 6.24
C PHE A 43 1.53 22.39 5.03
N GLU A 44 1.00 22.08 3.85
CA GLU A 44 1.78 22.02 2.60
C GLU A 44 2.53 23.32 2.30
N ASN A 45 1.85 24.47 2.48
CA ASN A 45 2.40 25.80 2.25
C ASN A 45 3.25 26.32 3.43
N HIS A 46 3.23 25.63 4.59
CA HIS A 46 3.95 25.97 5.81
C HIS A 46 4.47 24.71 6.50
N PRO A 47 5.44 23.98 5.89
CA PRO A 47 5.93 22.70 6.42
C PRO A 47 6.65 22.85 7.77
N GLU A 48 7.08 24.04 8.13
CA GLU A 48 7.64 24.37 9.44
C GLU A 48 6.60 24.40 10.58
N LYS A 49 5.29 24.42 10.22
CA LYS A 49 4.18 24.42 11.17
C LYS A 49 3.53 23.05 11.24
N GLN A 50 3.57 22.44 12.41
CA GLN A 50 2.83 21.23 12.69
C GLN A 50 1.35 21.55 12.88
N PHE A 51 0.48 20.75 12.25
CA PHE A 51 -0.95 20.74 12.51
C PHE A 51 -1.26 19.71 13.59
N ASP A 52 -1.75 20.20 14.74
CA ASP A 52 -2.11 19.34 15.88
C ASP A 52 -3.53 18.79 15.68
N ASP A 53 -3.64 17.70 14.91
CA ASP A 53 -4.89 16.96 14.66
C ASP A 53 -5.16 15.89 15.74
N LYS A 54 -4.38 15.87 16.83
CA LYS A 54 -4.45 14.86 17.90
C LYS A 54 -4.27 13.42 17.40
N THR A 55 -3.75 13.22 16.18
CA THR A 55 -3.53 11.90 15.59
C THR A 55 -2.03 11.59 15.59
N HIS A 56 -1.67 10.50 16.26
CA HIS A 56 -0.29 10.02 16.32
C HIS A 56 -0.18 8.72 15.52
N LYS A 57 0.69 8.71 14.51
CA LYS A 57 0.97 7.51 13.71
C LYS A 57 2.41 7.09 13.93
N VAL A 58 2.58 5.86 14.39
CA VAL A 58 3.88 5.25 14.68
C VAL A 58 4.01 3.98 13.84
N PHE A 59 5.15 3.83 13.18
CA PHE A 59 5.46 2.64 12.40
C PHE A 59 6.70 1.99 12.99
N TYR A 60 6.57 0.78 13.49
CA TYR A 60 7.70 -0.04 13.92
C TYR A 60 8.15 -0.96 12.79
N ASN A 61 9.44 -0.98 12.55
CA ASN A 61 10.10 -1.82 11.56
C ASN A 61 10.83 -2.97 12.26
N ALA A 62 10.24 -4.17 12.25
CA ALA A 62 10.81 -5.33 12.92
C ALA A 62 12.13 -5.81 12.27
N SER A 63 12.39 -5.50 10.99
CA SER A 63 13.66 -5.89 10.35
C SER A 63 14.87 -5.13 10.92
N ALA A 64 14.65 -3.93 11.49
CA ALA A 64 15.67 -3.08 12.09
C ALA A 64 15.76 -3.20 13.63
N TYR A 65 15.17 -4.23 14.24
CA TYR A 65 15.09 -4.40 15.71
C TYR A 65 16.42 -4.24 16.44
N LYS A 66 17.54 -4.59 15.80
CA LYS A 66 18.89 -4.48 16.39
C LYS A 66 19.32 -3.04 16.70
N GLN A 67 18.66 -2.07 16.13
CA GLN A 67 18.92 -0.63 16.34
C GLN A 67 17.99 -0.03 17.39
N GLU A 68 17.02 -0.80 17.91
CA GLU A 68 16.13 -0.35 18.96
C GLU A 68 16.87 -0.29 20.30
N SER A 69 16.68 0.80 21.03
CA SER A 69 17.35 1.06 22.31
C SER A 69 16.53 0.64 23.52
N ASP A 70 15.21 0.59 23.39
CA ASP A 70 14.31 0.13 24.44
C ASP A 70 14.30 -1.40 24.46
N PRO A 71 14.67 -2.04 25.58
CA PRO A 71 14.81 -3.49 25.64
C PRO A 71 13.48 -4.25 25.48
N GLU A 72 12.35 -3.67 25.91
CA GLU A 72 11.03 -4.30 25.78
C GLU A 72 10.56 -4.24 24.31
N ILE A 73 10.74 -3.07 23.68
CA ILE A 73 10.42 -2.90 22.26
C ILE A 73 11.37 -3.76 21.40
N TYR A 74 12.66 -3.80 21.74
CA TYR A 74 13.64 -4.68 21.07
C TYR A 74 13.20 -6.13 21.08
N ALA A 75 12.86 -6.70 22.24
CA ALA A 75 12.46 -8.09 22.37
C ALA A 75 11.18 -8.39 21.57
N PHE A 76 10.23 -7.46 21.58
CA PHE A 76 8.99 -7.60 20.82
C PHE A 76 9.24 -7.54 19.30
N LEU A 77 9.99 -6.56 18.80
CA LEU A 77 10.32 -6.46 17.38
C LEU A 77 11.17 -7.63 16.88
N GLN A 78 12.10 -8.10 17.72
CA GLN A 78 12.90 -9.30 17.44
C GLN A 78 12.00 -10.53 17.32
N TYR A 79 11.03 -10.71 18.23
CA TYR A 79 10.04 -11.78 18.12
C TYR A 79 9.23 -11.70 16.82
N ILE A 80 8.74 -10.52 16.43
CA ILE A 80 8.02 -10.31 15.17
C ILE A 80 8.88 -10.66 13.95
N SER A 81 10.17 -10.32 13.99
CA SER A 81 11.11 -10.61 12.90
C SER A 81 11.46 -12.07 12.77
N THR A 82 11.73 -12.75 13.90
CA THR A 82 12.34 -14.09 13.96
C THR A 82 11.37 -15.21 14.33
N ASN A 83 10.23 -14.91 14.93
CA ASN A 83 9.29 -15.83 15.61
C ASN A 83 9.92 -16.61 16.79
N VAL A 84 11.01 -16.12 17.36
CA VAL A 84 11.66 -16.72 18.53
C VAL A 84 11.46 -15.82 19.73
N PRO A 85 10.73 -16.26 20.79
CA PRO A 85 10.56 -15.47 21.99
C PRO A 85 11.85 -15.43 22.82
N GLU A 86 12.19 -14.28 23.43
CA GLU A 86 13.39 -14.12 24.27
C GLU A 86 13.08 -13.67 25.70
N ASP A 87 11.85 -13.24 25.97
CA ASP A 87 11.39 -12.79 27.28
C ASP A 87 10.04 -13.39 27.68
N ASP A 88 9.59 -13.14 28.91
CA ASP A 88 8.33 -13.68 29.42
C ASP A 88 7.11 -13.16 28.61
N PHE A 89 7.14 -11.89 28.19
CA PHE A 89 6.05 -11.27 27.42
C PHE A 89 5.93 -11.89 26.02
N THR A 90 7.02 -12.02 25.29
CA THR A 90 7.03 -12.63 23.96
C THR A 90 6.75 -14.13 24.04
N SER A 91 7.16 -14.81 25.13
CA SER A 91 6.81 -16.21 25.38
C SER A 91 5.31 -16.40 25.60
N GLU A 92 4.66 -15.52 26.36
CA GLU A 92 3.20 -15.54 26.53
C GLU A 92 2.45 -15.33 25.20
N ILE A 93 2.93 -14.40 24.36
CA ILE A 93 2.37 -14.18 23.02
C ILE A 93 2.54 -15.43 22.16
N PHE A 94 3.73 -16.04 22.16
CA PHE A 94 4.02 -17.25 21.40
C PHE A 94 3.08 -18.40 21.79
N ASP A 95 2.89 -18.63 23.09
CA ASP A 95 2.00 -19.69 23.59
C ASP A 95 0.54 -19.46 23.16
N LYS A 96 0.06 -18.20 23.20
CA LYS A 96 -1.28 -17.83 22.73
C LYS A 96 -1.42 -18.05 21.22
N VAL A 97 -0.41 -17.69 20.44
CA VAL A 97 -0.39 -17.91 18.99
C VAL A 97 -0.42 -19.39 18.66
N GLU A 98 0.39 -20.21 19.34
CA GLU A 98 0.41 -21.66 19.13
C GLU A 98 -0.90 -22.34 19.56
N ALA A 99 -1.53 -21.88 20.65
CA ALA A 99 -2.85 -22.35 21.06
C ALA A 99 -3.93 -22.03 20.00
N ASN A 100 -3.92 -20.81 19.44
CA ASN A 100 -4.85 -20.40 18.39
C ASN A 100 -4.62 -21.15 17.08
N LYS A 101 -3.37 -21.45 16.70
CA LYS A 101 -3.07 -22.29 15.53
C LYS A 101 -3.65 -23.71 15.64
N ARG A 102 -3.82 -24.24 16.86
CA ARG A 102 -4.42 -25.55 17.13
C ARG A 102 -5.96 -25.51 17.18
N ASN A 103 -6.54 -24.33 17.26
CA ASN A 103 -8.00 -24.14 17.30
C ASN A 103 -8.57 -24.23 15.87
N GLU A 104 -9.39 -25.27 15.61
CA GLU A 104 -9.97 -25.50 14.27
C GLU A 104 -10.88 -24.36 13.81
N GLN A 105 -11.65 -23.76 14.71
CA GLN A 105 -12.51 -22.64 14.37
C GLN A 105 -11.69 -21.43 13.96
N PHE A 106 -10.67 -21.09 14.72
CA PHE A 106 -9.78 -19.96 14.40
C PHE A 106 -9.05 -20.17 13.06
N ARG A 107 -8.57 -21.42 12.81
CA ARG A 107 -7.96 -21.76 11.52
C ARG A 107 -8.92 -21.62 10.35
N SER A 108 -10.17 -22.07 10.52
CA SER A 108 -11.20 -21.95 9.49
C SER A 108 -11.53 -20.48 9.18
N ASP A 109 -11.68 -19.66 10.22
CA ASP A 109 -11.98 -18.23 10.07
C ASP A 109 -10.82 -17.47 9.44
N TYR A 110 -9.57 -17.78 9.85
CA TYR A 110 -8.36 -17.22 9.26
C TYR A 110 -8.19 -17.61 7.78
N MET A 111 -8.42 -18.89 7.43
CA MET A 111 -8.39 -19.33 6.04
C MET A 111 -9.44 -18.61 5.18
N ARG A 112 -10.66 -18.45 5.71
CA ARG A 112 -11.73 -17.76 4.98
C ARG A 112 -11.41 -16.29 4.70
N CYS A 113 -10.86 -15.57 5.68
CA CYS A 113 -10.39 -14.20 5.47
C CYS A 113 -9.26 -14.12 4.44
N ASN A 114 -8.27 -15.02 4.54
CA ASN A 114 -7.15 -15.02 3.60
C ASN A 114 -7.52 -15.41 2.17
N ILE A 115 -8.48 -16.32 1.97
CA ILE A 115 -8.97 -16.67 0.64
C ILE A 115 -9.60 -15.44 -0.02
N HIS A 116 -10.43 -14.71 0.71
CA HIS A 116 -11.06 -13.51 0.19
C HIS A 116 -10.05 -12.40 -0.19
N ASP A 117 -9.05 -12.16 0.67
CA ASP A 117 -7.99 -11.19 0.40
C ASP A 117 -7.11 -11.63 -0.79
N PHE A 118 -6.85 -12.93 -0.92
CA PHE A 118 -6.11 -13.51 -2.04
C PHE A 118 -6.86 -13.34 -3.36
N ASP A 119 -8.18 -13.64 -3.37
CA ASP A 119 -9.04 -13.49 -4.55
C ASP A 119 -9.06 -12.03 -5.02
N ILE A 120 -9.23 -11.06 -4.10
CA ILE A 120 -9.20 -9.62 -4.43
C ILE A 120 -7.83 -9.20 -5.00
N MET A 121 -6.74 -9.72 -4.43
CA MET A 121 -5.39 -9.40 -4.91
C MET A 121 -5.13 -10.00 -6.30
N GLU A 122 -5.62 -11.21 -6.57
CA GLU A 122 -5.48 -11.87 -7.86
C GLU A 122 -6.30 -11.17 -8.94
N GLU A 123 -7.56 -10.82 -8.66
CA GLU A 123 -8.40 -10.00 -9.54
C GLU A 123 -7.76 -8.63 -9.85
N GLY A 124 -7.22 -7.97 -8.81
CA GLY A 124 -6.52 -6.69 -8.97
C GLY A 124 -5.26 -6.80 -9.83
N LYS A 125 -4.52 -7.90 -9.71
CA LYS A 125 -3.33 -8.19 -10.51
C LYS A 125 -3.70 -8.46 -11.97
N GLU A 126 -4.71 -9.29 -12.23
CA GLU A 126 -5.20 -9.58 -13.59
C GLU A 126 -5.69 -8.31 -14.28
N LEU A 127 -6.48 -7.49 -13.58
CA LEU A 127 -6.92 -6.20 -14.09
C LEU A 127 -5.75 -5.26 -14.39
N GLY A 128 -4.76 -5.22 -13.52
CA GLY A 128 -3.54 -4.41 -13.69
C GLY A 128 -2.72 -4.84 -14.91
N ILE A 129 -2.59 -6.14 -15.16
CA ILE A 129 -1.93 -6.69 -16.34
C ILE A 129 -2.68 -6.30 -17.61
N ALA A 130 -4.01 -6.50 -17.65
CA ALA A 130 -4.84 -6.18 -18.80
C ALA A 130 -4.76 -4.68 -19.17
N ILE A 131 -4.86 -3.79 -18.17
CA ILE A 131 -4.69 -2.33 -18.36
C ILE A 131 -3.29 -2.01 -18.88
N GLY A 132 -2.24 -2.66 -18.33
CA GLY A 132 -0.86 -2.48 -18.75
C GLY A 132 -0.63 -2.89 -20.20
N GLU A 133 -1.13 -4.04 -20.61
CA GLU A 133 -1.06 -4.52 -22.00
C GLU A 133 -1.78 -3.60 -22.97
N GLU A 134 -2.96 -3.12 -22.61
CA GLU A 134 -3.71 -2.18 -23.47
C GLU A 134 -2.96 -0.85 -23.64
N ARG A 135 -2.41 -0.32 -22.54
CA ARG A 135 -1.59 0.90 -22.59
C ARG A 135 -0.32 0.73 -23.44
N ALA A 136 0.33 -0.43 -23.34
CA ALA A 136 1.50 -0.74 -24.15
C ALA A 136 1.14 -0.79 -25.65
N LYS A 137 0.07 -1.48 -26.02
CA LYS A 137 -0.42 -1.53 -27.42
C LYS A 137 -0.75 -0.15 -27.99
N LEU A 138 -1.37 0.72 -27.17
CA LEU A 138 -1.67 2.09 -27.57
C LEU A 138 -0.40 2.94 -27.72
N ALA A 139 0.60 2.76 -26.86
CA ALA A 139 1.90 3.44 -26.96
C ALA A 139 2.67 2.98 -28.21
N ASP A 140 2.70 1.69 -28.46
CA ASP A 140 3.35 1.11 -29.65
C ASP A 140 2.68 1.61 -30.93
N ALA A 141 1.33 1.64 -30.98
CA ALA A 141 0.60 2.18 -32.13
C ALA A 141 0.94 3.67 -32.40
N ARG A 142 1.05 4.49 -31.34
CA ARG A 142 1.47 5.92 -31.48
C ARG A 142 2.89 6.04 -32.01
N ASN A 143 3.83 5.24 -31.52
CA ASN A 143 5.21 5.24 -31.99
C ASN A 143 5.28 4.81 -33.46
N MET A 144 4.52 3.78 -33.85
CA MET A 144 4.46 3.31 -35.24
C MET A 144 3.84 4.36 -36.19
N LEU A 145 2.81 5.10 -35.72
CA LEU A 145 2.25 6.21 -36.49
C LEU A 145 3.27 7.34 -36.69
N ALA A 146 4.04 7.67 -35.67
CA ALA A 146 5.11 8.69 -35.76
C ALA A 146 6.18 8.32 -36.79
N GLU A 147 6.45 7.03 -36.99
CA GLU A 147 7.37 6.50 -38.00
C GLU A 147 6.70 6.33 -39.38
N ASN A 148 5.46 6.82 -39.58
CA ASN A 148 4.70 6.71 -40.81
C ASN A 148 4.45 5.27 -41.27
N ILE A 149 4.30 4.32 -40.35
CA ILE A 149 3.94 2.94 -40.66
C ILE A 149 2.45 2.88 -41.08
N PRO A 150 2.09 2.16 -42.14
CA PRO A 150 0.70 2.06 -42.59
C PRO A 150 -0.23 1.48 -41.51
N GLU A 151 -1.45 2.03 -41.39
CA GLU A 151 -2.44 1.65 -40.37
C GLU A 151 -2.77 0.15 -40.38
N ASP A 152 -2.84 -0.49 -41.54
CA ASP A 152 -3.10 -1.92 -41.66
C ASP A 152 -1.96 -2.79 -41.08
N VAL A 153 -0.73 -2.30 -41.11
CA VAL A 153 0.40 -2.95 -40.49
C VAL A 153 0.34 -2.77 -38.94
N ILE A 154 0.00 -1.56 -38.48
CA ILE A 154 -0.15 -1.26 -37.04
C ILE A 154 -1.23 -2.16 -36.42
N VAL A 155 -2.40 -2.28 -37.06
CA VAL A 155 -3.47 -3.19 -36.65
C VAL A 155 -2.98 -4.63 -36.49
N ARG A 156 -2.19 -5.13 -37.45
CA ARG A 156 -1.65 -6.49 -37.40
C ARG A 156 -0.61 -6.68 -36.33
N CYS A 157 0.21 -5.66 -36.05
CA CYS A 157 1.30 -5.75 -35.06
C CYS A 157 0.79 -5.60 -33.62
N THR A 158 -0.15 -4.67 -33.39
CA THR A 158 -0.64 -4.34 -32.04
C THR A 158 -1.89 -5.13 -31.64
N GLY A 159 -2.65 -5.63 -32.61
CA GLY A 159 -3.96 -6.25 -32.42
C GLY A 159 -5.06 -5.25 -32.02
N LEU A 160 -4.82 -3.96 -32.15
CA LEU A 160 -5.82 -2.92 -31.89
C LEU A 160 -6.86 -2.87 -33.03
N PRO A 161 -8.11 -2.52 -32.74
CA PRO A 161 -9.12 -2.28 -33.78
C PRO A 161 -8.70 -1.15 -34.73
N LEU A 162 -9.00 -1.26 -35.98
CA LEU A 162 -8.69 -0.24 -37.01
C LEU A 162 -9.23 1.15 -36.63
N GLU A 163 -10.43 1.20 -36.06
CA GLU A 163 -11.04 2.46 -35.59
C GLU A 163 -10.19 3.16 -34.53
N THR A 164 -9.60 2.39 -33.59
CA THR A 164 -8.71 2.92 -32.56
C THR A 164 -7.42 3.48 -33.16
N VAL A 165 -6.82 2.78 -34.13
CA VAL A 165 -5.60 3.25 -34.82
C VAL A 165 -5.90 4.53 -35.61
N GLN A 166 -7.04 4.61 -36.31
CA GLN A 166 -7.45 5.81 -37.02
C GLN A 166 -7.75 6.99 -36.11
N GLN A 167 -8.31 6.77 -34.92
CA GLN A 167 -8.47 7.82 -33.92
C GLN A 167 -7.11 8.36 -33.45
N LEU A 168 -6.15 7.49 -33.17
CA LEU A 168 -4.80 7.88 -32.78
C LEU A 168 -4.11 8.68 -33.91
N ALA A 169 -4.25 8.30 -35.17
CA ALA A 169 -3.71 9.02 -36.31
C ALA A 169 -4.25 10.45 -36.40
N ARG A 170 -5.57 10.63 -36.29
CA ARG A 170 -6.22 11.97 -36.30
C ARG A 170 -5.74 12.85 -35.16
N PHE A 171 -5.54 12.30 -33.97
CA PHE A 171 -4.99 13.06 -32.82
C PHE A 171 -3.53 13.46 -33.05
N ALA A 172 -2.71 12.62 -33.67
CA ALA A 172 -1.32 12.92 -34.00
C ALA A 172 -1.22 14.07 -35.04
N GLU A 173 -2.06 14.02 -36.09
CA GLU A 173 -2.12 15.08 -37.13
C GLU A 173 -2.57 16.43 -36.55
N ALA A 174 -3.55 16.44 -35.63
CA ALA A 174 -4.05 17.64 -35.00
C ALA A 174 -2.98 18.35 -34.11
N GLN A 175 -2.07 17.58 -33.51
CA GLN A 175 -0.97 18.11 -32.69
C GLN A 175 0.24 18.58 -33.51
N SER A 176 0.34 18.19 -34.78
CA SER A 176 1.44 18.60 -35.68
C SER A 176 1.15 19.91 -36.43
N THR A 177 -0.05 20.52 -36.24
CA THR A 177 -0.50 21.70 -37.00
C THR A 177 -0.48 22.98 -36.14
N ASP A 178 -0.05 22.94 -34.89
CA ASP A 178 0.21 24.05 -33.96
C ASP A 178 1.73 24.27 -33.81
#